data_d7fe1c8a630f7aacab80a4a5d53bedce
#
_entry.id   d7fe1c8a630f7aacab80a4a5d53bedce
#
_cell.length_a   1.000
_cell.length_b   1.000
_cell.length_c   1.000
_cell.angle_alpha   90.00
_cell.angle_beta   90.00
_cell.angle_gamma   90.00
#
_symmetry.space_group_name_H-M   'P 1'
#
loop_
_entity.id
_entity.type
_entity.pdbx_description
1 polymer ?
#
loop_
_entity_poly.entity_id
_entity_poly.type
_entity_poly.pdbx_seq_one_letter_code
_entity_poly.pdbx_strand_id
1 'polypeptide(L)'
;MTGAGNGLGAAFAEALAAKGSAVVVNNRRHADRPFTPDEVVRRIADAGGTAMTDGNAVDAPGAAERIVASAIDRWGRLDVLVLNAGISGPAVKVGAGDTQLEQVLAINLTANHRLVEAALPHLRRSPAGRIVFVSSTGGLHGVRGRSAYAASKGALNAYALSLAAELRRDAIGVNVLAPYAATKMTAQPGQEPDPLLAPEGAAETCAWLASVECDRSGEIWVAGAGHVRAARALESATMRFSPDALSALAAMPEPRGYQGGEAAFADFYQDITGE
;
A
#
# COMPACT_ATOMS: atom_id res chain seq x y z
N MET A 1 11.80 2.92 -2.32
CA MET A 1 10.85 2.07 -1.57
C MET A 1 11.00 2.32 -0.09
N THR A 2 9.91 2.53 0.65
CA THR A 2 9.93 2.82 2.09
C THR A 2 9.73 1.56 2.94
N GLY A 3 10.31 1.54 4.17
CA GLY A 3 10.23 0.40 5.07
C GLY A 3 10.86 -0.88 4.50
N ALA A 4 11.89 -0.74 3.68
CA ALA A 4 12.48 -1.81 2.89
C ALA A 4 13.61 -2.59 3.60
N GLY A 5 13.90 -2.28 4.87
CA GLY A 5 15.03 -2.87 5.60
C GLY A 5 14.77 -4.26 6.18
N ASN A 6 13.53 -4.76 6.18
CA ASN A 6 13.21 -6.11 6.70
C ASN A 6 11.83 -6.60 6.22
N GLY A 7 11.53 -7.88 6.49
CA GLY A 7 10.23 -8.51 6.23
C GLY A 7 9.73 -8.30 4.81
N LEU A 8 8.45 -7.96 4.65
CA LEU A 8 7.83 -7.68 3.35
C LEU A 8 8.62 -6.67 2.51
N GLY A 9 9.05 -5.57 3.15
CA GLY A 9 9.78 -4.54 2.43
C GLY A 9 11.11 -5.01 1.86
N ALA A 10 11.85 -5.85 2.57
CA ALA A 10 13.09 -6.43 2.07
C ALA A 10 12.82 -7.35 0.87
N ALA A 11 11.85 -8.28 1.00
CA ALA A 11 11.46 -9.17 -0.09
C ALA A 11 10.99 -8.41 -1.34
N PHE A 12 10.21 -7.35 -1.16
CA PHE A 12 9.78 -6.49 -2.27
C PHE A 12 10.95 -5.77 -2.95
N ALA A 13 11.91 -5.24 -2.15
CA ALA A 13 13.10 -4.57 -2.69
C ALA A 13 13.96 -5.54 -3.51
N GLU A 14 14.15 -6.76 -3.03
CA GLU A 14 14.89 -7.82 -3.72
C GLU A 14 14.17 -8.24 -5.01
N ALA A 15 12.85 -8.42 -4.99
CA ALA A 15 12.08 -8.76 -6.19
C ALA A 15 12.11 -7.65 -7.26
N LEU A 16 12.03 -6.37 -6.84
CA LEU A 16 12.18 -5.23 -7.75
C LEU A 16 13.57 -5.21 -8.38
N ALA A 17 14.62 -5.42 -7.58
CA ALA A 17 16.00 -5.45 -8.08
C ALA A 17 16.23 -6.63 -9.04
N ALA A 18 15.67 -7.81 -8.75
CA ALA A 18 15.73 -8.98 -9.64
C ALA A 18 15.04 -8.75 -11.01
N LYS A 19 14.08 -7.81 -11.07
CA LYS A 19 13.45 -7.34 -12.33
C LYS A 19 14.21 -6.18 -12.99
N GLY A 20 15.41 -5.86 -12.52
CA GLY A 20 16.30 -4.84 -13.12
C GLY A 20 16.09 -3.42 -12.61
N SER A 21 15.27 -3.21 -11.58
CA SER A 21 15.12 -1.90 -10.97
C SER A 21 16.34 -1.53 -10.12
N ALA A 22 16.81 -0.28 -10.19
CA ALA A 22 17.70 0.30 -9.18
C ALA A 22 16.88 0.75 -7.98
N VAL A 23 17.18 0.26 -6.77
CA VAL A 23 16.31 0.40 -5.60
C VAL A 23 16.92 1.24 -4.49
N VAL A 24 16.25 2.33 -4.09
CA VAL A 24 16.52 2.98 -2.81
C VAL A 24 15.83 2.18 -1.70
N VAL A 25 16.61 1.52 -0.87
CA VAL A 25 16.16 0.74 0.29
C VAL A 25 16.06 1.68 1.48
N ASN A 26 14.89 2.33 1.66
CA ASN A 26 14.69 3.24 2.78
C ASN A 26 14.22 2.47 4.01
N ASN A 27 14.84 2.76 5.14
CA ASN A 27 14.32 2.43 6.47
C ASN A 27 14.92 3.40 7.50
N ARG A 28 14.14 3.76 8.52
CA ARG A 28 14.64 4.67 9.55
C ARG A 28 15.85 4.08 10.26
N ARG A 29 16.84 4.93 10.58
CA ARG A 29 17.98 4.56 11.38
C ARG A 29 17.60 4.55 12.87
N HIS A 30 18.09 3.58 13.61
CA HIS A 30 17.97 3.49 15.07
C HIS A 30 19.36 3.55 15.68
N ALA A 31 19.52 4.27 16.80
CA ALA A 31 20.82 4.41 17.47
C ALA A 31 21.37 3.07 17.95
N ASP A 32 20.49 2.20 18.47
CA ASP A 32 20.86 1.00 19.22
C ASP A 32 20.70 -0.32 18.42
N ARG A 33 20.53 -0.24 17.10
CA ARG A 33 20.31 -1.41 16.25
C ARG A 33 21.09 -1.32 14.96
N PRO A 34 21.53 -2.46 14.38
CA PRO A 34 22.10 -2.48 13.04
C PRO A 34 21.16 -1.83 12.03
N PHE A 35 21.74 -1.13 11.07
CA PHE A 35 20.96 -0.53 9.98
C PHE A 35 20.61 -1.59 8.95
N THR A 36 19.46 -2.20 9.08
CA THR A 36 19.00 -3.35 8.28
C THR A 36 19.01 -3.14 6.76
N PRO A 37 18.84 -1.92 6.20
CA PRO A 37 19.02 -1.68 4.77
C PRO A 37 20.38 -2.09 4.20
N ASP A 38 21.47 -1.98 4.99
CA ASP A 38 22.80 -2.34 4.52
C ASP A 38 22.88 -3.83 4.11
N GLU A 39 22.19 -4.70 4.87
CA GLU A 39 22.14 -6.12 4.56
C GLU A 39 21.28 -6.41 3.32
N VAL A 40 20.14 -5.72 3.17
CA VAL A 40 19.28 -5.86 1.97
C VAL A 40 20.03 -5.41 0.73
N VAL A 41 20.73 -4.27 0.79
CA VAL A 41 21.54 -3.76 -0.33
C VAL A 41 22.65 -4.76 -0.68
N ARG A 42 23.31 -5.35 0.31
CA ARG A 42 24.34 -6.38 0.08
C ARG A 42 23.74 -7.61 -0.64
N ARG A 43 22.61 -8.16 -0.16
CA ARG A 43 21.95 -9.29 -0.84
C ARG A 43 21.55 -8.97 -2.28
N ILE A 44 21.04 -7.77 -2.53
CA ILE A 44 20.73 -7.31 -3.89
C ILE A 44 21.99 -7.25 -4.76
N ALA A 45 23.08 -6.71 -4.22
CA ALA A 45 24.36 -6.62 -4.94
C ALA A 45 24.96 -8.01 -5.21
N ASP A 46 24.94 -8.91 -4.23
CA ASP A 46 25.40 -10.30 -4.37
C ASP A 46 24.61 -11.06 -5.45
N ALA A 47 23.33 -10.71 -5.66
CA ALA A 47 22.50 -11.22 -6.73
C ALA A 47 22.66 -10.47 -8.08
N GLY A 48 23.60 -9.52 -8.19
CA GLY A 48 23.87 -8.75 -9.39
C GLY A 48 22.92 -7.56 -9.63
N GLY A 49 22.08 -7.22 -8.66
CA GLY A 49 21.16 -6.08 -8.73
C GLY A 49 21.82 -4.77 -8.29
N THR A 50 21.09 -3.68 -8.41
CA THR A 50 21.54 -2.32 -8.03
C THR A 50 20.66 -1.77 -6.90
N ALA A 51 21.27 -1.37 -5.79
CA ALA A 51 20.56 -0.75 -4.70
C ALA A 51 21.44 0.24 -3.93
N MET A 52 20.81 1.12 -3.17
CA MET A 52 21.45 1.98 -2.17
C MET A 52 20.56 2.13 -0.95
N THR A 53 21.15 2.51 0.17
CA THR A 53 20.41 2.74 1.42
C THR A 53 19.94 4.18 1.55
N ASP A 54 18.82 4.39 2.23
CA ASP A 54 18.36 5.67 2.75
C ASP A 54 17.90 5.51 4.21
N GLY A 55 18.37 6.40 5.10
CA GLY A 55 18.17 6.30 6.55
C GLY A 55 17.09 7.24 7.11
N ASN A 56 16.37 7.97 6.28
CA ASN A 56 15.37 8.93 6.73
C ASN A 56 14.13 8.23 7.29
N ALA A 57 13.64 8.72 8.45
CA ALA A 57 12.33 8.31 8.95
C ALA A 57 11.24 9.00 8.13
N VAL A 58 10.26 8.25 7.61
CA VAL A 58 9.24 8.76 6.67
C VAL A 58 8.38 9.88 7.25
N ASP A 59 8.21 9.93 8.56
CA ASP A 59 7.43 10.90 9.31
C ASP A 59 8.23 12.14 9.76
N ALA A 60 9.56 12.16 9.56
CA ALA A 60 10.38 13.30 9.91
C ALA A 60 10.14 14.50 8.98
N PRO A 61 10.24 15.73 9.47
CA PRO A 61 10.11 16.94 8.65
C PRO A 61 11.08 16.92 7.45
N GLY A 62 10.58 17.18 6.23
CA GLY A 62 11.36 17.20 4.99
C GLY A 62 11.90 15.83 4.56
N ALA A 63 11.42 14.73 5.17
CA ALA A 63 11.91 13.40 4.84
C ALA A 63 11.47 12.93 3.45
N ALA A 64 10.28 13.30 3.03
CA ALA A 64 9.74 12.92 1.73
C ALA A 64 10.66 13.41 0.59
N GLU A 65 11.04 14.68 0.64
CA GLU A 65 11.94 15.31 -0.33
C GLU A 65 13.32 14.65 -0.31
N ARG A 66 13.89 14.38 0.88
CA ARG A 66 15.20 13.71 0.98
C ARG A 66 15.19 12.27 0.47
N ILE A 67 14.14 11.51 0.78
CA ILE A 67 13.98 10.12 0.28
C ILE A 67 13.87 10.10 -1.24
N VAL A 68 13.10 11.01 -1.82
CA VAL A 68 12.98 11.14 -3.28
C VAL A 68 14.31 11.61 -3.89
N ALA A 69 14.95 12.61 -3.28
CA ALA A 69 16.26 13.11 -3.73
C ALA A 69 17.32 12.01 -3.79
N SER A 70 17.30 11.04 -2.87
CA SER A 70 18.24 9.90 -2.89
C SER A 70 18.25 9.15 -4.25
N ALA A 71 17.08 8.97 -4.87
CA ALA A 71 17.00 8.34 -6.19
C ALA A 71 17.42 9.31 -7.30
N ILE A 72 17.00 10.56 -7.23
CA ILE A 72 17.28 11.59 -8.25
C ILE A 72 18.77 11.91 -8.31
N ASP A 73 19.41 12.10 -7.15
CA ASP A 73 20.84 12.42 -7.07
C ASP A 73 21.71 11.26 -7.57
N ARG A 74 21.26 10.03 -7.36
CA ARG A 74 22.02 8.83 -7.75
C ARG A 74 21.81 8.41 -9.19
N TRP A 75 20.57 8.50 -9.72
CA TRP A 75 20.19 7.95 -11.02
C TRP A 75 19.51 8.93 -11.97
N GLY A 76 19.25 10.17 -11.53
CA GLY A 76 18.63 11.22 -12.35
C GLY A 76 17.13 11.03 -12.61
N ARG A 77 16.51 9.96 -12.06
CA ARG A 77 15.12 9.60 -12.34
C ARG A 77 14.44 8.88 -11.17
N LEU A 78 13.11 8.91 -11.20
CA LEU A 78 12.24 8.10 -10.35
C LEU A 78 11.07 7.58 -11.18
N ASP A 79 10.94 6.27 -11.29
CA ASP A 79 9.89 5.60 -12.06
C ASP A 79 8.85 4.92 -11.18
N VAL A 80 9.27 4.44 -10.02
CA VAL A 80 8.43 3.63 -9.14
C VAL A 80 8.51 4.14 -7.71
N LEU A 81 7.36 4.34 -7.09
CA LEU A 81 7.24 4.65 -5.67
C LEU A 81 6.47 3.52 -4.95
N VAL A 82 7.17 2.71 -4.14
CA VAL A 82 6.53 1.69 -3.28
C VAL A 82 6.45 2.19 -1.86
N LEU A 83 5.22 2.40 -1.39
CA LEU A 83 4.88 2.98 -0.09
C LEU A 83 4.51 1.86 0.89
N ASN A 84 5.55 1.24 1.50
CA ASN A 84 5.41 0.09 2.37
C ASN A 84 5.62 0.41 3.86
N ALA A 85 6.33 1.48 4.19
CA ALA A 85 6.53 1.86 5.59
C ALA A 85 5.20 2.00 6.33
N GLY A 86 5.12 1.41 7.52
CA GLY A 86 3.92 1.49 8.34
C GLY A 86 4.11 0.84 9.70
N ILE A 87 3.23 1.17 10.62
CA ILE A 87 3.14 0.60 11.97
C ILE A 87 1.72 0.09 12.23
N SER A 88 1.59 -0.92 13.08
CA SER A 88 0.28 -1.45 13.47
C SER A 88 -0.32 -0.74 14.68
N GLY A 89 0.49 -0.01 15.45
CA GLY A 89 0.09 0.46 16.77
C GLY A 89 -0.11 -0.72 17.76
N PRO A 90 -0.55 -0.41 18.99
CA PRO A 90 -0.84 -1.42 20.00
C PRO A 90 -2.15 -2.17 19.65
N ALA A 91 -2.25 -3.42 20.13
CA ALA A 91 -3.49 -4.19 20.08
C ALA A 91 -4.38 -3.82 21.28
N VAL A 92 -5.16 -2.75 21.13
CA VAL A 92 -5.99 -2.17 22.21
C VAL A 92 -7.42 -2.00 21.72
N LYS A 93 -8.40 -2.44 22.53
CA LYS A 93 -9.82 -2.16 22.28
C LYS A 93 -10.11 -0.70 22.57
N VAL A 94 -11.01 -0.11 21.81
CA VAL A 94 -11.50 1.25 22.07
C VAL A 94 -12.06 1.33 23.50
N GLY A 95 -11.66 2.36 24.25
CA GLY A 95 -12.03 2.55 25.65
C GLY A 95 -11.16 1.81 26.67
N ALA A 96 -10.21 0.95 26.23
CA ALA A 96 -9.32 0.20 27.11
C ALA A 96 -7.87 0.74 27.15
N GLY A 97 -7.59 1.83 26.46
CA GLY A 97 -6.28 2.49 26.43
C GLY A 97 -6.06 3.32 25.16
N ASP A 98 -4.87 3.87 25.02
CA ASP A 98 -4.48 4.67 23.85
C ASP A 98 -4.23 3.76 22.63
N THR A 99 -4.97 3.99 21.57
CA THR A 99 -4.82 3.29 20.28
C THR A 99 -3.69 3.85 19.43
N GLN A 100 -3.08 4.95 19.85
CA GLN A 100 -2.05 5.70 19.10
C GLN A 100 -2.52 6.10 17.68
N LEU A 101 -3.79 6.45 17.53
CA LEU A 101 -4.41 6.74 16.24
C LEU A 101 -3.63 7.81 15.46
N GLU A 102 -3.28 8.91 16.10
CA GLU A 102 -2.55 10.03 15.49
C GLU A 102 -1.19 9.58 14.94
N GLN A 103 -0.42 8.84 15.75
CA GLN A 103 0.88 8.33 15.32
C GLN A 103 0.75 7.31 14.17
N VAL A 104 -0.24 6.43 14.24
CA VAL A 104 -0.50 5.46 13.18
C VAL A 104 -0.89 6.16 11.89
N LEU A 105 -1.75 7.17 11.94
CA LEU A 105 -2.13 7.98 10.77
C LEU A 105 -0.95 8.81 10.24
N ALA A 106 -0.14 9.39 11.11
CA ALA A 106 1.02 10.17 10.71
C ALA A 106 1.99 9.35 9.84
N ILE A 107 2.27 8.09 10.24
CA ILE A 107 3.20 7.21 9.52
C ILE A 107 2.51 6.53 8.33
N ASN A 108 1.33 5.93 8.54
CA ASN A 108 0.71 5.08 7.53
C ASN A 108 -0.01 5.86 6.42
N LEU A 109 -0.42 7.10 6.67
CA LEU A 109 -1.16 7.92 5.71
C LEU A 109 -0.45 9.23 5.37
N THR A 110 -0.21 10.10 6.36
CA THR A 110 0.30 11.45 6.11
C THR A 110 1.72 11.42 5.49
N ALA A 111 2.60 10.55 5.97
CA ALA A 111 3.93 10.38 5.38
C ALA A 111 3.86 9.88 3.94
N ASN A 112 2.94 8.95 3.64
CA ASN A 112 2.73 8.45 2.28
C ASN A 112 2.21 9.54 1.34
N HIS A 113 1.26 10.37 1.80
CA HIS A 113 0.80 11.53 1.04
C HIS A 113 1.97 12.48 0.69
N ARG A 114 2.80 12.85 1.68
CA ARG A 114 3.96 13.71 1.44
C ARG A 114 4.95 13.11 0.44
N LEU A 115 5.19 11.80 0.53
CA LEU A 115 6.06 11.09 -0.42
C LEU A 115 5.50 11.09 -1.84
N VAL A 116 4.18 10.97 -2.01
CA VAL A 116 3.52 11.12 -3.32
C VAL A 116 3.73 12.52 -3.86
N GLU A 117 3.45 13.56 -3.07
CA GLU A 117 3.64 14.95 -3.49
C GLU A 117 5.08 15.23 -3.94
N ALA A 118 6.08 14.78 -3.17
CA ALA A 118 7.48 14.93 -3.51
C ALA A 118 7.89 14.13 -4.76
N ALA A 119 7.32 12.94 -4.96
CA ALA A 119 7.67 12.06 -6.07
C ALA A 119 6.97 12.44 -7.39
N LEU A 120 5.77 13.03 -7.32
CA LEU A 120 4.90 13.25 -8.48
C LEU A 120 5.55 14.02 -9.63
N PRO A 121 6.32 15.12 -9.42
CA PRO A 121 7.01 15.81 -10.49
C PRO A 121 8.02 14.93 -11.25
N HIS A 122 8.57 13.92 -10.60
CA HIS A 122 9.54 12.98 -11.18
C HIS A 122 8.82 11.82 -11.88
N LEU A 123 7.76 11.28 -11.27
CA LEU A 123 6.95 10.22 -11.87
C LEU A 123 6.28 10.68 -13.17
N ARG A 124 5.86 11.95 -13.27
CA ARG A 124 5.33 12.55 -14.52
C ARG A 124 6.34 12.60 -15.66
N ARG A 125 7.64 12.58 -15.37
CA ARG A 125 8.71 12.51 -16.37
C ARG A 125 9.09 11.09 -16.75
N SER A 126 8.62 10.11 -16.00
CA SER A 126 8.85 8.70 -16.29
C SER A 126 7.98 8.24 -17.46
N PRO A 127 8.50 7.40 -18.37
CA PRO A 127 7.70 6.80 -19.44
C PRO A 127 6.70 5.75 -18.89
N ALA A 128 6.85 5.33 -17.63
CA ALA A 128 6.02 4.31 -16.99
C ALA A 128 5.95 4.51 -15.46
N GLY A 129 5.42 5.67 -15.04
CA GLY A 129 5.29 5.99 -13.62
C GLY A 129 4.38 5.00 -12.88
N ARG A 130 4.81 4.48 -11.72
CA ARG A 130 4.02 3.56 -10.88
C ARG A 130 4.06 3.95 -9.41
N ILE A 131 2.91 3.86 -8.76
CA ILE A 131 2.78 4.00 -7.31
C ILE A 131 2.11 2.75 -6.77
N VAL A 132 2.76 2.05 -5.85
CA VAL A 132 2.22 0.87 -5.17
C VAL A 132 2.10 1.18 -3.69
N PHE A 133 0.86 1.23 -3.20
CA PHE A 133 0.57 1.37 -1.78
C PHE A 133 0.48 0.00 -1.13
N VAL A 134 1.27 -0.24 -0.09
CA VAL A 134 1.17 -1.48 0.69
C VAL A 134 0.19 -1.27 1.84
N SER A 135 -1.00 -1.82 1.65
CA SER A 135 -2.11 -1.76 2.59
C SER A 135 -2.26 -3.06 3.40
N SER A 136 -3.46 -3.43 3.72
CA SER A 136 -3.83 -4.64 4.45
C SER A 136 -5.31 -4.97 4.20
N THR A 137 -5.67 -6.25 4.29
CA THR A 137 -7.08 -6.66 4.38
C THR A 137 -7.78 -6.10 5.62
N GLY A 138 -7.02 -5.68 6.64
CA GLY A 138 -7.54 -4.91 7.75
C GLY A 138 -8.15 -3.57 7.36
N GLY A 139 -7.70 -2.97 6.26
CA GLY A 139 -8.29 -1.76 5.68
C GLY A 139 -9.55 -2.01 4.84
N LEU A 140 -9.87 -3.27 4.53
CA LEU A 140 -11.08 -3.70 3.83
C LEU A 140 -12.16 -4.18 4.82
N HIS A 141 -11.74 -4.97 5.83
CA HIS A 141 -12.68 -5.73 6.67
C HIS A 141 -12.60 -5.36 8.17
N GLY A 142 -11.69 -4.44 8.53
CA GLY A 142 -11.40 -4.14 9.92
C GLY A 142 -10.59 -5.24 10.61
N VAL A 143 -10.04 -4.91 11.79
CA VAL A 143 -9.34 -5.88 12.65
C VAL A 143 -9.71 -5.60 14.11
N ARG A 144 -10.26 -6.59 14.80
CA ARG A 144 -10.63 -6.47 16.21
C ARG A 144 -9.41 -6.10 17.07
N GLY A 145 -9.53 -5.05 17.85
CA GLY A 145 -8.47 -4.54 18.74
C GLY A 145 -7.36 -3.76 18.02
N ARG A 146 -7.52 -3.44 16.72
CA ARG A 146 -6.55 -2.66 15.94
C ARG A 146 -7.26 -1.59 15.07
N SER A 147 -8.22 -0.89 15.69
CA SER A 147 -9.05 0.10 14.96
C SER A 147 -8.23 1.22 14.32
N ALA A 148 -7.21 1.74 15.01
CA ALA A 148 -6.31 2.75 14.46
C ALA A 148 -5.59 2.27 13.19
N TYR A 149 -5.05 1.04 13.22
CA TYR A 149 -4.42 0.41 12.06
C TYR A 149 -5.41 0.22 10.91
N ALA A 150 -6.56 -0.39 11.20
CA ALA A 150 -7.59 -0.63 10.19
C ALA A 150 -8.08 0.68 9.55
N ALA A 151 -8.31 1.72 10.36
CA ALA A 151 -8.68 3.05 9.87
C ALA A 151 -7.59 3.64 8.96
N SER A 152 -6.32 3.54 9.36
CA SER A 152 -5.20 4.04 8.54
C SER A 152 -5.08 3.33 7.18
N LYS A 153 -5.30 2.01 7.16
CA LYS A 153 -5.24 1.22 5.92
C LYS A 153 -6.47 1.39 5.04
N GLY A 154 -7.65 1.61 5.64
CA GLY A 154 -8.87 2.00 4.91
C GLY A 154 -8.73 3.38 4.27
N ALA A 155 -8.21 4.36 5.01
CA ALA A 155 -7.90 5.69 4.48
C ALA A 155 -6.87 5.63 3.35
N LEU A 156 -5.83 4.79 3.48
CA LEU A 156 -4.83 4.58 2.44
C LEU A 156 -5.43 3.98 1.17
N ASN A 157 -6.37 3.02 1.29
CA ASN A 157 -7.09 2.45 0.16
C ASN A 157 -7.88 3.53 -0.59
N ALA A 158 -8.70 4.31 0.12
CA ALA A 158 -9.49 5.38 -0.47
C ALA A 158 -8.61 6.46 -1.14
N TYR A 159 -7.51 6.85 -0.49
CA TYR A 159 -6.54 7.80 -1.03
C TYR A 159 -5.92 7.28 -2.34
N ALA A 160 -5.49 6.02 -2.38
CA ALA A 160 -4.91 5.41 -3.57
C ALA A 160 -5.89 5.34 -4.75
N LEU A 161 -7.16 5.00 -4.49
CA LEU A 161 -8.20 4.95 -5.52
C LEU A 161 -8.51 6.34 -6.09
N SER A 162 -8.61 7.37 -5.24
CA SER A 162 -8.78 8.76 -5.68
C SER A 162 -7.59 9.22 -6.52
N LEU A 163 -6.38 8.97 -6.04
CA LEU A 163 -5.15 9.32 -6.75
C LEU A 163 -5.05 8.63 -8.13
N ALA A 164 -5.49 7.38 -8.23
CA ALA A 164 -5.53 6.65 -9.51
C ALA A 164 -6.44 7.34 -10.53
N ALA A 165 -7.60 7.85 -10.09
CA ALA A 165 -8.52 8.59 -10.95
C ALA A 165 -7.92 9.93 -11.39
N GLU A 166 -7.30 10.66 -10.47
CA GLU A 166 -6.65 11.97 -10.73
C GLU A 166 -5.47 11.85 -11.71
N LEU A 167 -4.63 10.82 -11.55
CA LEU A 167 -3.40 10.63 -12.34
C LEU A 167 -3.59 9.85 -13.65
N ARG A 168 -4.82 9.48 -14.00
CA ARG A 168 -5.10 8.73 -15.22
C ARG A 168 -4.56 9.43 -16.48
N ARG A 169 -4.65 10.77 -16.55
CA ARG A 169 -4.15 11.56 -17.66
C ARG A 169 -2.63 11.68 -17.70
N ASP A 170 -1.97 11.46 -16.56
CA ASP A 170 -0.51 11.49 -16.45
C ASP A 170 0.13 10.13 -16.81
N ALA A 171 -0.69 9.13 -17.17
CA ALA A 171 -0.27 7.75 -17.44
C ALA A 171 0.49 7.10 -16.28
N ILE A 172 0.23 7.54 -15.04
CA ILE A 172 0.80 6.97 -13.83
C ILE A 172 -0.14 5.90 -13.29
N GLY A 173 0.33 4.66 -13.24
CA GLY A 173 -0.41 3.55 -12.63
C GLY A 173 -0.34 3.60 -11.10
N VAL A 174 -1.51 3.58 -10.45
CA VAL A 174 -1.62 3.60 -8.98
C VAL A 174 -2.41 2.40 -8.51
N ASN A 175 -1.81 1.53 -7.71
CA ASN A 175 -2.46 0.33 -7.20
C ASN A 175 -2.18 0.11 -5.71
N VAL A 176 -3.01 -0.69 -5.09
CA VAL A 176 -2.88 -1.12 -3.71
C VAL A 176 -2.56 -2.60 -3.65
N LEU A 177 -1.55 -2.96 -2.85
CA LEU A 177 -1.24 -4.32 -2.47
C LEU A 177 -1.58 -4.53 -0.99
N ALA A 178 -2.45 -5.49 -0.70
CA ALA A 178 -2.80 -5.94 0.65
C ALA A 178 -2.21 -7.34 0.91
N PRO A 179 -0.96 -7.44 1.38
CA PRO A 179 -0.27 -8.72 1.46
C PRO A 179 -0.69 -9.54 2.69
N TYR A 180 -0.77 -10.86 2.51
CA TYR A 180 -0.68 -11.82 3.60
C TYR A 180 0.76 -12.31 3.71
N ALA A 181 1.39 -12.06 4.85
CA ALA A 181 2.73 -12.56 5.14
C ALA A 181 2.95 -12.71 6.64
N ALA A 182 3.67 -13.74 7.00
CA ALA A 182 4.19 -13.94 8.34
C ALA A 182 5.43 -13.05 8.52
N THR A 183 5.32 -12.03 9.34
CA THR A 183 6.39 -11.08 9.65
C THR A 183 6.49 -10.84 11.15
N LYS A 184 7.51 -10.13 11.59
CA LYS A 184 7.61 -9.70 13.00
C LYS A 184 6.39 -8.90 13.47
N MET A 185 5.66 -8.25 12.56
CA MET A 185 4.45 -7.48 12.86
C MET A 185 3.24 -8.39 13.12
N THR A 186 3.21 -9.57 12.51
CA THR A 186 2.12 -10.55 12.59
C THR A 186 2.43 -11.72 13.51
N ALA A 187 3.71 -11.92 13.87
CA ALA A 187 4.16 -13.00 14.73
C ALA A 187 3.54 -12.90 16.14
N GLN A 188 3.08 -14.02 16.66
CA GLN A 188 2.71 -14.15 18.07
C GLN A 188 3.94 -14.58 18.87
N PRO A 189 4.08 -14.13 20.12
CA PRO A 189 5.18 -14.57 20.97
C PRO A 189 5.23 -16.10 21.09
N GLY A 190 6.39 -16.70 20.79
CA GLY A 190 6.61 -18.14 20.89
C GLY A 190 6.08 -18.98 19.72
N GLN A 191 5.55 -18.38 18.67
CA GLN A 191 5.21 -19.08 17.42
C GLN A 191 6.26 -18.81 16.33
N GLU A 192 6.73 -19.89 15.71
CA GLU A 192 7.50 -19.78 14.46
C GLU A 192 6.60 -19.26 13.35
N PRO A 193 7.11 -18.36 12.48
CA PRO A 193 6.38 -17.88 11.32
C PRO A 193 5.97 -19.04 10.41
N ASP A 194 4.71 -19.05 9.94
CA ASP A 194 4.27 -20.04 8.97
C ASP A 194 5.05 -19.86 7.65
N PRO A 195 5.84 -20.85 7.22
CA PRO A 195 6.64 -20.74 6.00
C PRO A 195 5.78 -20.61 4.73
N LEU A 196 4.52 -21.06 4.75
CA LEU A 196 3.58 -20.83 3.64
C LEU A 196 3.30 -19.34 3.41
N LEU A 197 3.35 -18.55 4.49
CA LEU A 197 3.14 -17.11 4.45
C LEU A 197 4.47 -16.33 4.44
N ALA A 198 5.52 -16.91 3.86
CA ALA A 198 6.78 -16.19 3.67
C ALA A 198 6.56 -14.87 2.88
N PRO A 199 7.26 -13.79 3.23
CA PRO A 199 7.12 -12.47 2.56
C PRO A 199 7.29 -12.51 1.04
N GLU A 200 8.12 -13.44 0.55
CA GLU A 200 8.42 -13.66 -0.87
C GLU A 200 7.17 -14.03 -1.67
N GLY A 201 6.18 -14.68 -1.04
CA GLY A 201 4.92 -15.07 -1.68
C GLY A 201 4.05 -13.90 -2.16
N ALA A 202 4.29 -12.68 -1.68
CA ALA A 202 3.63 -11.46 -2.16
C ALA A 202 4.57 -10.57 -3.00
N ALA A 203 5.88 -10.88 -3.02
CA ALA A 203 6.89 -10.00 -3.61
C ALA A 203 6.80 -9.93 -5.13
N GLU A 204 6.48 -11.02 -5.80
CA GLU A 204 6.28 -11.03 -7.25
C GLU A 204 5.10 -10.16 -7.68
N THR A 205 4.00 -10.18 -6.91
CA THR A 205 2.85 -9.30 -7.17
C THR A 205 3.24 -7.83 -7.02
N CYS A 206 4.02 -7.47 -5.99
CA CYS A 206 4.54 -6.12 -5.84
C CYS A 206 5.41 -5.71 -7.05
N ALA A 207 6.33 -6.56 -7.46
CA ALA A 207 7.21 -6.30 -8.59
C ALA A 207 6.45 -6.16 -9.91
N TRP A 208 5.41 -6.98 -10.13
CA TRP A 208 4.56 -6.86 -11.31
C TRP A 208 3.76 -5.55 -11.31
N LEU A 209 3.12 -5.17 -10.18
CA LEU A 209 2.39 -3.92 -10.05
C LEU A 209 3.28 -2.68 -10.29
N ALA A 210 4.57 -2.80 -10.01
CA ALA A 210 5.59 -1.77 -10.22
C ALA A 210 6.21 -1.79 -11.62
N SER A 211 5.93 -2.80 -12.45
CA SER A 211 6.55 -2.97 -13.76
C SER A 211 5.88 -2.14 -14.85
N VAL A 212 6.55 -2.00 -15.98
CA VAL A 212 6.01 -1.37 -17.20
C VAL A 212 4.90 -2.23 -17.83
N GLU A 213 4.90 -3.52 -17.57
CA GLU A 213 3.94 -4.49 -18.09
C GLU A 213 2.57 -4.38 -17.38
N CYS A 214 2.52 -3.75 -16.19
CA CYS A 214 1.27 -3.55 -15.47
C CYS A 214 0.44 -2.44 -16.14
N ASP A 215 -0.66 -2.85 -16.77
CA ASP A 215 -1.66 -1.96 -17.36
C ASP A 215 -2.79 -1.56 -16.39
N ARG A 216 -2.71 -2.02 -15.13
CA ARG A 216 -3.72 -1.80 -14.10
C ARG A 216 -3.51 -0.51 -13.34
N SER A 217 -4.62 0.15 -12.99
CA SER A 217 -4.64 1.33 -12.11
C SER A 217 -5.98 1.44 -11.39
N GLY A 218 -5.95 1.85 -10.13
CA GLY A 218 -7.16 1.98 -9.30
C GLY A 218 -7.68 0.65 -8.77
N GLU A 219 -6.81 -0.32 -8.55
CA GLU A 219 -7.20 -1.64 -8.08
C GLU A 219 -6.55 -2.01 -6.75
N ILE A 220 -7.24 -2.85 -5.97
CA ILE A 220 -6.73 -3.42 -4.72
C ILE A 220 -6.50 -4.91 -4.94
N TRP A 221 -5.27 -5.34 -4.72
CA TRP A 221 -4.82 -6.71 -4.87
C TRP A 221 -4.45 -7.31 -3.52
N VAL A 222 -5.05 -8.44 -3.18
CA VAL A 222 -4.67 -9.24 -2.02
C VAL A 222 -3.73 -10.34 -2.50
N ALA A 223 -2.53 -10.43 -1.93
CA ALA A 223 -1.53 -11.42 -2.35
C ALA A 223 -0.84 -12.08 -1.17
N GLY A 224 -0.47 -13.35 -1.33
CA GLY A 224 0.29 -14.14 -0.36
C GLY A 224 0.45 -15.58 -0.83
N ALA A 225 1.49 -16.27 -0.38
CA ALA A 225 1.77 -17.65 -0.74
C ALA A 225 1.76 -17.91 -2.27
N GLY A 226 2.20 -16.94 -3.07
CA GLY A 226 2.18 -17.04 -4.55
C GLY A 226 0.80 -16.92 -5.20
N HIS A 227 -0.24 -16.53 -4.44
CA HIS A 227 -1.61 -16.41 -4.93
C HIS A 227 -2.08 -14.95 -4.86
N VAL A 228 -2.98 -14.59 -5.77
CA VAL A 228 -3.55 -13.24 -5.81
C VAL A 228 -5.08 -13.27 -5.98
N ARG A 229 -5.75 -12.24 -5.49
CA ARG A 229 -7.15 -11.92 -5.79
C ARG A 229 -7.38 -10.42 -5.82
N ALA A 230 -8.31 -9.96 -6.64
CA ALA A 230 -8.76 -8.57 -6.62
C ALA A 230 -9.78 -8.37 -5.48
N ALA A 231 -9.76 -7.17 -4.88
CA ALA A 231 -10.76 -6.73 -3.91
C ALA A 231 -11.36 -5.40 -4.37
N ARG A 232 -12.67 -5.24 -4.19
CA ARG A 232 -13.38 -4.00 -4.50
C ARG A 232 -14.60 -3.82 -3.59
N ALA A 233 -15.05 -2.59 -3.41
CA ALA A 233 -16.35 -2.31 -2.86
C ALA A 233 -17.44 -2.68 -3.84
N LEU A 234 -18.56 -3.18 -3.34
CA LEU A 234 -19.76 -3.48 -4.10
C LEU A 234 -20.95 -2.80 -3.43
N GLU A 235 -21.91 -2.33 -4.23
CA GLU A 235 -23.19 -1.82 -3.78
C GLU A 235 -24.30 -2.74 -4.28
N SER A 236 -25.41 -2.86 -3.55
CA SER A 236 -26.58 -3.63 -3.98
C SER A 236 -27.45 -2.82 -4.93
N ALA A 237 -28.49 -3.46 -5.49
CA ALA A 237 -29.55 -2.75 -6.21
C ALA A 237 -30.16 -1.64 -5.37
N THR A 238 -30.59 -0.54 -6.01
CA THR A 238 -31.27 0.57 -5.37
C THR A 238 -32.73 0.19 -5.11
N MET A 239 -33.20 0.45 -3.89
CA MET A 239 -34.58 0.24 -3.48
C MET A 239 -35.13 1.46 -2.76
N ARG A 240 -36.43 1.71 -2.88
CA ARG A 240 -37.08 2.74 -2.07
C ARG A 240 -37.01 2.34 -0.60
N PHE A 241 -36.63 3.29 0.26
CA PHE A 241 -36.47 3.02 1.69
C PHE A 241 -37.76 2.45 2.33
N SER A 242 -37.62 1.34 2.98
CA SER A 242 -38.55 0.75 3.96
C SER A 242 -37.77 -0.18 4.89
N PRO A 243 -38.29 -0.53 6.08
CA PRO A 243 -37.65 -1.53 6.94
C PRO A 243 -37.46 -2.88 6.23
N ASP A 244 -38.42 -3.30 5.39
CA ASP A 244 -38.34 -4.55 4.62
C ASP A 244 -37.27 -4.47 3.53
N ALA A 245 -37.09 -3.30 2.88
CA ALA A 245 -36.03 -3.08 1.92
C ALA A 245 -34.66 -3.26 2.55
N LEU A 246 -34.42 -2.76 3.77
CA LEU A 246 -33.14 -2.97 4.48
C LEU A 246 -32.84 -4.46 4.68
N SER A 247 -33.84 -5.26 5.00
CA SER A 247 -33.69 -6.71 5.16
C SER A 247 -33.36 -7.40 3.83
N ALA A 248 -34.04 -7.00 2.75
CA ALA A 248 -33.78 -7.54 1.40
C ALA A 248 -32.38 -7.15 0.88
N LEU A 249 -31.94 -5.92 1.12
CA LEU A 249 -30.64 -5.41 0.68
C LEU A 249 -29.46 -6.05 1.44
N ALA A 250 -29.69 -6.59 2.65
CA ALA A 250 -28.66 -7.29 3.42
C ALA A 250 -28.07 -8.51 2.66
N ALA A 251 -28.82 -9.11 1.73
CA ALA A 251 -28.36 -10.18 0.85
C ALA A 251 -27.55 -9.68 -0.35
N MET A 252 -27.33 -8.37 -0.49
CA MET A 252 -26.60 -7.75 -1.61
C MET A 252 -27.14 -8.22 -3.00
N PRO A 253 -28.46 -8.05 -3.29
CA PRO A 253 -29.01 -8.39 -4.59
C PRO A 253 -28.37 -7.53 -5.70
N GLU A 254 -28.09 -8.15 -6.84
CA GLU A 254 -27.51 -7.50 -8.03
C GLU A 254 -26.27 -6.65 -7.70
N PRO A 255 -25.19 -7.23 -7.15
CA PRO A 255 -24.06 -6.47 -6.68
C PRO A 255 -23.36 -5.72 -7.82
N ARG A 256 -23.22 -4.42 -7.69
CA ARG A 256 -22.56 -3.51 -8.66
C ARG A 256 -21.24 -3.00 -8.11
N GLY A 257 -20.22 -2.92 -8.95
CA GLY A 257 -18.93 -2.33 -8.61
C GLY A 257 -18.63 -1.13 -9.48
N TYR A 258 -18.07 -0.07 -8.90
CA TYR A 258 -17.82 1.20 -9.59
C TYR A 258 -16.33 1.56 -9.62
N GLN A 259 -15.95 2.38 -10.60
CA GLN A 259 -14.61 2.92 -10.77
C GLN A 259 -14.45 4.34 -10.19
N GLY A 260 -15.21 4.68 -9.17
CA GLY A 260 -15.15 5.96 -8.48
C GLY A 260 -16.51 6.36 -7.91
N GLY A 261 -16.49 7.31 -6.98
CA GLY A 261 -17.70 7.79 -6.32
C GLY A 261 -18.66 8.50 -7.27
N GLU A 262 -18.15 9.16 -8.30
CA GLU A 262 -18.97 9.85 -9.31
C GLU A 262 -19.79 8.85 -10.14
N ALA A 263 -19.19 7.70 -10.51
CA ALA A 263 -19.89 6.65 -11.25
C ALA A 263 -20.95 5.99 -10.37
N ALA A 264 -20.66 5.73 -9.09
CA ALA A 264 -21.63 5.19 -8.14
C ALA A 264 -22.82 6.15 -7.93
N PHE A 265 -22.54 7.46 -7.80
CA PHE A 265 -23.60 8.46 -7.67
C PHE A 265 -24.47 8.57 -8.93
N ALA A 266 -23.84 8.55 -10.11
CA ALA A 266 -24.57 8.64 -11.36
C ALA A 266 -25.54 7.44 -11.55
N ASP A 267 -25.08 6.22 -11.24
CA ASP A 267 -25.89 5.01 -11.29
C ASP A 267 -27.06 5.06 -10.28
N PHE A 268 -26.77 5.47 -9.03
CA PHE A 268 -27.81 5.66 -8.02
C PHE A 268 -28.84 6.73 -8.46
N TYR A 269 -28.38 7.84 -9.03
CA TYR A 269 -29.27 8.90 -9.51
C TYR A 269 -30.18 8.42 -10.67
N GLN A 270 -29.62 7.65 -11.60
CA GLN A 270 -30.35 7.02 -12.69
C GLN A 270 -31.42 6.05 -12.18
N ASP A 271 -31.09 5.22 -11.19
CA ASP A 271 -32.05 4.29 -10.56
C ASP A 271 -33.24 5.01 -9.93
N ILE A 272 -33.06 6.21 -9.35
CA ILE A 272 -34.14 6.94 -8.68
C ILE A 272 -34.93 7.87 -9.59
N THR A 273 -34.36 8.31 -10.73
CA THR A 273 -35.06 9.20 -11.70
C THR A 273 -35.69 8.42 -12.84
N GLY A 274 -35.23 7.21 -13.12
CA GLY A 274 -35.70 6.41 -14.24
C GLY A 274 -35.23 6.91 -15.61
N GLU A 275 -34.17 7.73 -15.64
CA GLU A 275 -33.57 8.28 -16.88
C GLU A 275 -32.44 7.40 -17.41
#